data_6a2c356dc0436b767f3fc6bc5be3844c
#
_entry.id   6a2c356dc0436b767f3fc6bc5be3844c
#
_cell.length_a   1.000
_cell.length_b   1.000
_cell.length_c   1.000
_cell.angle_alpha   90.00
_cell.angle_beta   90.00
_cell.angle_gamma   90.00
#
_symmetry.space_group_name_H-M   'P 1'
#
loop_
_entity.id
_entity.type
_entity.pdbx_description
1 polymer ?
#
loop_
_entity_poly.entity_id
_entity_poly.type
_entity_poly.pdbx_seq_one_letter_code
_entity_poly.pdbx_strand_id
1 'polypeptide(L)'
;MVREYNDILEAVRSVKSKQAVIFDMDGLIFDTERVFMEQLAVAMKEHGYVLTREIYTETLGLGGKKLVDFMQSKFGYDYPFEECSRKAQERMAMISETIGLSVKPQIRELLQELKAGNIKCGVASSTKTELVEKYLKQAELNGFFDVVIGGDKVKVSKPEPDIFIYACERLNVSPMKALVLEDSENGIRAARTAGIPVICIPDLKEPSREVEKLVTAIVRR
;
A
#
# COMPACT_ATOMS: atom_id res chain seq x y z
N MET A 1 -2.08 2.79 -24.80
CA MET A 1 -2.50 3.87 -23.90
C MET A 1 -3.07 3.21 -22.66
N VAL A 2 -2.63 3.59 -21.47
CA VAL A 2 -3.17 3.10 -20.20
C VAL A 2 -4.59 3.64 -20.04
N ARG A 3 -5.51 2.83 -19.54
CA ARG A 3 -6.89 3.26 -19.30
C ARG A 3 -6.93 4.06 -18.00
N GLU A 4 -7.59 5.22 -18.03
CA GLU A 4 -7.79 6.07 -16.86
C GLU A 4 -9.25 6.01 -16.40
N TYR A 5 -9.46 5.98 -15.09
CA TYR A 5 -10.76 5.94 -14.44
C TYR A 5 -10.78 6.94 -13.28
N ASN A 6 -11.96 7.45 -12.94
CA ASN A 6 -12.19 8.26 -11.75
C ASN A 6 -12.81 7.45 -10.59
N ASP A 7 -13.08 6.17 -10.85
CA ASP A 7 -13.79 5.27 -9.95
C ASP A 7 -13.10 3.91 -9.91
N ILE A 8 -12.83 3.42 -8.70
CA ILE A 8 -12.14 2.13 -8.49
C ILE A 8 -13.02 0.95 -8.91
N LEU A 9 -14.35 1.02 -8.71
CA LEU A 9 -15.26 -0.06 -9.07
C LEU A 9 -15.30 -0.22 -10.59
N GLU A 10 -15.39 0.90 -11.34
CA GLU A 10 -15.34 0.87 -12.80
C GLU A 10 -14.02 0.28 -13.31
N ALA A 11 -12.90 0.72 -12.75
CA ALA A 11 -11.58 0.21 -13.12
C ALA A 11 -11.49 -1.31 -12.88
N VAL A 12 -11.94 -1.78 -11.71
CA VAL A 12 -11.94 -3.22 -11.38
C VAL A 12 -12.90 -4.00 -12.26
N ARG A 13 -14.10 -3.48 -12.54
CA ARG A 13 -15.09 -4.11 -13.44
C ARG A 13 -14.56 -4.25 -14.88
N SER A 14 -13.66 -3.34 -15.31
CA SER A 14 -13.08 -3.36 -16.67
C SER A 14 -12.18 -4.58 -16.91
N VAL A 15 -11.57 -5.14 -15.86
CA VAL A 15 -10.73 -6.34 -15.95
C VAL A 15 -11.62 -7.58 -15.87
N LYS A 16 -11.89 -8.17 -17.03
CA LYS A 16 -12.73 -9.37 -17.15
C LYS A 16 -11.98 -10.63 -16.71
N SER A 17 -12.74 -11.70 -16.42
CA SER A 17 -12.22 -13.05 -16.12
C SER A 17 -11.28 -13.14 -14.91
N LYS A 18 -11.25 -12.14 -14.01
CA LYS A 18 -10.57 -12.25 -12.73
C LYS A 18 -11.30 -13.20 -11.78
N GLN A 19 -10.56 -14.02 -11.08
CA GLN A 19 -11.05 -14.95 -10.06
C GLN A 19 -10.66 -14.50 -8.65
N ALA A 20 -9.66 -13.62 -8.56
CA ALA A 20 -9.23 -13.01 -7.30
C ALA A 20 -8.81 -11.56 -7.49
N VAL A 21 -8.95 -10.76 -6.41
CA VAL A 21 -8.36 -9.42 -6.28
C VAL A 21 -7.47 -9.41 -5.05
N ILE A 22 -6.22 -8.99 -5.24
CA ILE A 22 -5.21 -8.89 -4.20
C ILE A 22 -4.96 -7.41 -3.95
N PHE A 23 -5.19 -6.99 -2.72
CA PHE A 23 -5.06 -5.60 -2.28
C PHE A 23 -3.70 -5.40 -1.61
N ASP A 24 -3.00 -4.34 -1.95
CA ASP A 24 -2.07 -3.76 -0.98
C ASP A 24 -2.85 -3.19 0.21
N MET A 25 -2.17 -2.81 1.29
CA MET A 25 -2.83 -2.28 2.48
C MET A 25 -2.54 -0.80 2.69
N ASP A 26 -1.25 -0.46 2.76
CA ASP A 26 -0.79 0.86 3.14
C ASP A 26 -0.98 1.85 1.99
N GLY A 27 -1.69 2.97 2.23
CA GLY A 27 -2.03 3.91 1.15
C GLY A 27 -3.19 3.45 0.25
N LEU A 28 -3.56 2.15 0.27
CA LEU A 28 -4.65 1.61 -0.56
C LEU A 28 -5.92 1.31 0.25
N ILE A 29 -5.85 0.38 1.21
CA ILE A 29 -7.00 0.05 2.09
C ILE A 29 -7.12 1.12 3.17
N PHE A 30 -6.01 1.47 3.81
CA PHE A 30 -5.94 2.44 4.88
C PHE A 30 -5.11 3.66 4.49
N ASP A 31 -5.46 4.80 5.07
CA ASP A 31 -4.76 6.09 4.89
C ASP A 31 -3.52 6.19 5.81
N THR A 32 -2.69 5.14 5.77
CA THR A 32 -1.53 4.98 6.67
C THR A 32 -0.41 5.95 6.36
N GLU A 33 -0.14 6.19 5.08
CA GLU A 33 0.94 7.08 4.64
C GLU A 33 0.73 8.52 5.10
N ARG A 34 -0.51 9.03 4.99
CA ARG A 34 -0.83 10.37 5.48
C ARG A 34 -0.71 10.46 7.00
N VAL A 35 -1.23 9.47 7.72
CA VAL A 35 -1.13 9.44 9.19
C VAL A 35 0.35 9.40 9.60
N PHE A 36 1.17 8.57 8.98
CA PHE A 36 2.60 8.50 9.32
C PHE A 36 3.32 9.81 9.00
N MET A 37 3.05 10.41 7.84
CA MET A 37 3.61 11.73 7.47
C MET A 37 3.29 12.80 8.53
N GLU A 38 2.04 12.87 8.97
CA GLU A 38 1.61 13.82 10.00
C GLU A 38 2.35 13.59 11.33
N GLN A 39 2.49 12.33 11.76
CA GLN A 39 3.17 12.01 13.01
C GLN A 39 4.69 12.23 12.91
N LEU A 40 5.27 11.98 11.75
CA LEU A 40 6.69 12.29 11.49
C LEU A 40 6.92 13.81 11.53
N ALA A 41 6.04 14.60 10.93
CA ALA A 41 6.12 16.06 10.96
C ALA A 41 6.06 16.60 12.40
N VAL A 42 5.19 16.02 13.25
CA VAL A 42 5.12 16.37 14.68
C VAL A 42 6.42 16.01 15.40
N ALA A 43 6.97 14.81 15.18
CA ALA A 43 8.22 14.38 15.79
C ALA A 43 9.42 15.25 15.35
N MET A 44 9.49 15.60 14.08
CA MET A 44 10.53 16.46 13.53
C MET A 44 10.47 17.89 14.08
N LYS A 45 9.25 18.42 14.26
CA LYS A 45 9.04 19.74 14.82
C LYS A 45 9.56 19.86 16.26
N GLU A 46 9.53 18.79 17.05
CA GLU A 46 10.10 18.75 18.42
C GLU A 46 11.61 18.96 18.42
N HIS A 47 12.28 18.67 17.31
CA HIS A 47 13.71 18.86 17.09
C HIS A 47 14.02 20.10 16.24
N GLY A 48 13.03 20.97 15.97
CA GLY A 48 13.21 22.21 15.20
C GLY A 48 13.23 22.04 13.69
N TYR A 49 12.88 20.86 13.15
CA TYR A 49 12.80 20.59 11.71
C TYR A 49 11.37 20.71 11.19
N VAL A 50 11.23 21.10 9.92
CA VAL A 50 9.92 21.22 9.25
C VAL A 50 9.85 20.24 8.11
N LEU A 51 8.99 19.24 8.22
CA LEU A 51 8.69 18.31 7.13
C LEU A 51 7.58 18.89 6.26
N THR A 52 7.82 19.05 4.96
CA THR A 52 6.77 19.37 3.99
C THR A 52 6.27 18.11 3.29
N ARG A 53 5.07 18.19 2.69
CA ARG A 53 4.51 17.08 1.91
C ARG A 53 5.43 16.72 0.74
N GLU A 54 6.02 17.71 0.08
CA GLU A 54 6.93 17.52 -1.06
C GLU A 54 8.15 16.69 -0.63
N ILE A 55 8.80 17.06 0.48
CA ILE A 55 9.95 16.32 1.01
C ILE A 55 9.54 14.89 1.39
N TYR A 56 8.37 14.72 2.05
CA TYR A 56 7.89 13.39 2.41
C TYR A 56 7.62 12.53 1.19
N THR A 57 6.97 13.05 0.16
CA THR A 57 6.66 12.28 -1.06
C THR A 57 7.92 11.84 -1.83
N GLU A 58 9.04 12.57 -1.70
CA GLU A 58 10.33 12.14 -2.23
C GLU A 58 10.92 10.93 -1.48
N THR A 59 10.52 10.70 -0.21
CA THR A 59 10.97 9.53 0.57
C THR A 59 10.23 8.24 0.19
N LEU A 60 9.04 8.35 -0.40
CA LEU A 60 8.21 7.18 -0.73
C LEU A 60 8.92 6.26 -1.73
N GLY A 61 9.04 4.99 -1.33
CA GLY A 61 9.77 3.97 -2.06
C GLY A 61 11.27 3.90 -1.75
N LEU A 62 11.80 4.82 -0.93
CA LEU A 62 13.17 4.71 -0.40
C LEU A 62 13.16 3.83 0.85
N GLY A 63 14.20 3.03 1.03
CA GLY A 63 14.36 2.20 2.23
C GLY A 63 15.81 2.15 2.72
N GLY A 64 15.98 1.74 3.97
CA GLY A 64 17.28 1.55 4.58
C GLY A 64 18.19 2.79 4.46
N LYS A 65 19.43 2.56 4.08
CA LYS A 65 20.44 3.63 3.98
C LYS A 65 20.03 4.77 3.02
N LYS A 66 19.34 4.47 1.92
CA LYS A 66 18.93 5.51 0.94
C LYS A 66 17.99 6.54 1.56
N LEU A 67 17.07 6.09 2.41
CA LEU A 67 16.14 6.97 3.12
C LEU A 67 16.89 7.86 4.13
N VAL A 68 17.81 7.29 4.90
CA VAL A 68 18.64 8.03 5.86
C VAL A 68 19.47 9.08 5.15
N ASP A 69 20.21 8.68 4.11
CA ASP A 69 21.07 9.58 3.32
C ASP A 69 20.24 10.74 2.71
N PHE A 70 19.04 10.44 2.20
CA PHE A 70 18.13 11.45 1.67
C PHE A 70 17.72 12.45 2.76
N MET A 71 17.25 11.98 3.91
CA MET A 71 16.81 12.84 5.01
C MET A 71 17.96 13.69 5.55
N GLN A 72 19.15 13.12 5.69
CA GLN A 72 20.34 13.88 6.07
C GLN A 72 20.73 14.91 5.02
N SER A 73 20.56 14.65 3.74
CA SER A 73 20.82 15.63 2.68
C SER A 73 19.87 16.84 2.74
N LYS A 74 18.64 16.66 3.23
CA LYS A 74 17.62 17.73 3.36
C LYS A 74 17.76 18.51 4.68
N PHE A 75 18.12 17.84 5.78
CA PHE A 75 18.04 18.39 7.12
C PHE A 75 19.38 18.50 7.85
N GLY A 76 20.47 18.01 7.25
CA GLY A 76 21.81 17.97 7.85
C GLY A 76 22.14 16.64 8.50
N TYR A 77 23.45 16.40 8.70
CA TYR A 77 23.95 15.14 9.30
C TYR A 77 23.52 14.94 10.75
N ASP A 78 23.23 16.03 11.47
CA ASP A 78 22.78 15.99 12.87
C ASP A 78 21.28 15.70 13.00
N TYR A 79 20.56 15.48 11.88
CA TYR A 79 19.15 15.14 11.91
C TYR A 79 18.92 13.79 12.60
N PRO A 80 18.13 13.74 13.70
CA PRO A 80 17.94 12.54 14.50
C PRO A 80 16.91 11.59 13.87
N PHE A 81 17.25 11.03 12.70
CA PHE A 81 16.36 10.23 11.87
C PHE A 81 15.69 9.09 12.64
N GLU A 82 16.48 8.29 13.37
CA GLU A 82 15.97 7.11 14.08
C GLU A 82 14.99 7.51 15.19
N GLU A 83 15.29 8.58 15.94
CA GLU A 83 14.43 9.07 17.00
C GLU A 83 13.10 9.61 16.45
N CYS A 84 13.16 10.45 15.43
CA CYS A 84 11.94 10.99 14.79
C CYS A 84 11.07 9.87 14.20
N SER A 85 11.69 8.89 13.52
CA SER A 85 10.98 7.75 12.95
C SER A 85 10.33 6.88 14.02
N ARG A 86 11.05 6.57 15.10
CA ARG A 86 10.51 5.82 16.24
C ARG A 86 9.32 6.52 16.90
N LYS A 87 9.45 7.82 17.19
CA LYS A 87 8.35 8.62 17.75
C LYS A 87 7.12 8.64 16.84
N ALA A 88 7.33 8.76 15.53
CA ALA A 88 6.24 8.72 14.56
C ALA A 88 5.52 7.36 14.57
N GLN A 89 6.28 6.25 14.58
CA GLN A 89 5.74 4.90 14.66
C GLN A 89 4.96 4.66 15.95
N GLU A 90 5.49 5.08 17.10
CA GLU A 90 4.81 4.97 18.40
C GLU A 90 3.48 5.73 18.43
N ARG A 91 3.45 6.95 17.90
CA ARG A 91 2.23 7.75 17.79
C ARG A 91 1.22 7.13 16.81
N MET A 92 1.70 6.65 15.67
CA MET A 92 0.83 5.94 14.72
C MET A 92 0.22 4.68 15.35
N ALA A 93 1.01 3.90 16.11
CA ALA A 93 0.51 2.74 16.85
C ALA A 93 -0.57 3.15 17.85
N MET A 94 -0.37 4.23 18.61
CA MET A 94 -1.36 4.77 19.55
C MET A 94 -2.65 5.20 18.84
N ILE A 95 -2.55 5.91 17.71
CA ILE A 95 -3.71 6.32 16.89
C ILE A 95 -4.47 5.07 16.43
N SER A 96 -3.76 4.09 15.89
CA SER A 96 -4.39 2.86 15.42
C SER A 96 -5.12 2.10 16.54
N GLU A 97 -4.61 2.17 17.79
CA GLU A 97 -5.21 1.49 18.95
C GLU A 97 -6.41 2.23 19.52
N THR A 98 -6.39 3.54 19.52
CA THR A 98 -7.42 4.37 20.20
C THR A 98 -8.55 4.79 19.28
N ILE A 99 -8.23 5.13 18.03
CA ILE A 99 -9.18 5.71 17.06
C ILE A 99 -9.43 4.74 15.90
N GLY A 100 -8.44 3.90 15.57
CA GLY A 100 -8.41 3.08 14.36
C GLY A 100 -7.90 3.85 13.14
N LEU A 101 -7.55 3.12 12.09
CA LEU A 101 -7.14 3.69 10.81
C LEU A 101 -8.35 3.92 9.90
N SER A 102 -8.37 5.05 9.22
CA SER A 102 -9.43 5.37 8.26
C SER A 102 -9.32 4.46 7.04
N VAL A 103 -10.42 3.81 6.71
CA VAL A 103 -10.55 3.05 5.45
C VAL A 103 -10.73 4.03 4.31
N LYS A 104 -9.96 3.84 3.24
CA LYS A 104 -10.05 4.67 2.03
C LYS A 104 -11.43 4.58 1.38
N PRO A 105 -11.93 5.65 0.74
CA PRO A 105 -13.23 5.66 0.08
C PRO A 105 -13.38 4.50 -0.92
N GLN A 106 -14.60 4.00 -1.05
CA GLN A 106 -15.00 2.93 -1.98
C GLN A 106 -14.42 1.53 -1.70
N ILE A 107 -13.48 1.35 -0.76
CA ILE A 107 -12.91 0.02 -0.44
C ILE A 107 -13.99 -0.93 0.09
N ARG A 108 -14.83 -0.45 1.01
CA ARG A 108 -15.93 -1.30 1.56
C ARG A 108 -16.93 -1.71 0.49
N GLU A 109 -17.33 -0.78 -0.37
CA GLU A 109 -18.25 -1.03 -1.47
C GLU A 109 -17.66 -2.03 -2.46
N LEU A 110 -16.39 -1.85 -2.83
CA LEU A 110 -15.67 -2.78 -3.71
C LEU A 110 -15.62 -4.19 -3.11
N LEU A 111 -15.26 -4.32 -1.83
CA LEU A 111 -15.22 -5.63 -1.15
C LEU A 111 -16.60 -6.32 -1.11
N GLN A 112 -17.65 -5.55 -0.88
CA GLN A 112 -19.04 -6.07 -0.92
C GLN A 112 -19.40 -6.58 -2.32
N GLU A 113 -19.07 -5.83 -3.37
CA GLU A 113 -19.31 -6.24 -4.76
C GLU A 113 -18.51 -7.50 -5.14
N LEU A 114 -17.23 -7.56 -4.79
CA LEU A 114 -16.39 -8.73 -5.05
C LEU A 114 -16.94 -9.98 -4.35
N LYS A 115 -17.35 -9.83 -3.09
CA LYS A 115 -17.97 -10.93 -2.33
C LYS A 115 -19.28 -11.41 -2.95
N ALA A 116 -20.15 -10.49 -3.37
CA ALA A 116 -21.39 -10.82 -4.08
C ALA A 116 -21.12 -11.53 -5.43
N GLY A 117 -20.03 -11.19 -6.09
CA GLY A 117 -19.56 -11.83 -7.32
C GLY A 117 -18.78 -13.13 -7.13
N ASN A 118 -18.64 -13.64 -5.90
CA ASN A 118 -17.80 -14.81 -5.56
C ASN A 118 -16.34 -14.67 -6.03
N ILE A 119 -15.80 -13.45 -6.05
CA ILE A 119 -14.40 -13.17 -6.35
C ILE A 119 -13.61 -13.25 -5.04
N LYS A 120 -12.56 -14.08 -5.02
CA LYS A 120 -11.68 -14.20 -3.86
C LYS A 120 -10.94 -12.90 -3.60
N CYS A 121 -10.73 -12.57 -2.33
CA CYS A 121 -9.98 -11.39 -1.94
C CYS A 121 -8.78 -11.78 -1.07
N GLY A 122 -7.63 -11.16 -1.34
CA GLY A 122 -6.43 -11.29 -0.52
C GLY A 122 -5.81 -9.95 -0.18
N VAL A 123 -5.08 -9.89 0.93
CA VAL A 123 -4.19 -8.76 1.25
C VAL A 123 -2.75 -9.21 1.11
N ALA A 124 -1.91 -8.37 0.49
CA ALA A 124 -0.48 -8.57 0.33
C ALA A 124 0.26 -7.26 0.65
N SER A 125 0.71 -7.11 1.89
CA SER A 125 1.34 -5.89 2.43
C SER A 125 2.79 -6.12 2.85
N SER A 126 3.63 -5.11 2.76
CA SER A 126 4.99 -5.11 3.34
C SER A 126 4.98 -5.08 4.87
N THR A 127 3.88 -4.70 5.49
CA THR A 127 3.65 -4.72 6.93
C THR A 127 3.54 -6.16 7.45
N LYS A 128 3.93 -6.40 8.72
CA LYS A 128 3.84 -7.73 9.34
C LYS A 128 2.40 -8.23 9.39
N THR A 129 2.20 -9.53 9.15
CA THR A 129 0.88 -10.18 9.08
C THR A 129 0.00 -9.86 10.31
N GLU A 130 0.56 -9.99 11.51
CA GLU A 130 -0.18 -9.73 12.76
C GLU A 130 -0.76 -8.31 12.80
N LEU A 131 0.00 -7.32 12.32
CA LEU A 131 -0.45 -5.93 12.30
C LEU A 131 -1.50 -5.68 11.21
N VAL A 132 -1.35 -6.31 10.05
CA VAL A 132 -2.37 -6.29 8.98
C VAL A 132 -3.69 -6.84 9.49
N GLU A 133 -3.67 -8.02 10.12
CA GLU A 133 -4.87 -8.67 10.67
C GLU A 133 -5.52 -7.81 11.76
N LYS A 134 -4.70 -7.18 12.62
CA LYS A 134 -5.19 -6.25 13.64
C LYS A 134 -5.96 -5.09 13.02
N TYR A 135 -5.39 -4.43 12.01
CA TYR A 135 -6.03 -3.28 11.35
C TYR A 135 -7.32 -3.68 10.62
N LEU A 136 -7.29 -4.80 9.90
CA LEU A 136 -8.49 -5.33 9.22
C LEU A 136 -9.60 -5.65 10.21
N LYS A 137 -9.27 -6.24 11.36
CA LYS A 137 -10.23 -6.56 12.41
C LYS A 137 -10.84 -5.30 13.04
N GLN A 138 -10.01 -4.30 13.36
CA GLN A 138 -10.49 -3.02 13.91
C GLN A 138 -11.42 -2.29 12.95
N ALA A 139 -11.15 -2.38 11.65
CA ALA A 139 -11.99 -1.80 10.60
C ALA A 139 -13.18 -2.68 10.20
N GLU A 140 -13.39 -3.84 10.83
CA GLU A 140 -14.44 -4.82 10.49
C GLU A 140 -14.36 -5.27 9.01
N LEU A 141 -13.15 -5.39 8.47
CA LEU A 141 -12.88 -5.84 7.10
C LEU A 141 -12.38 -7.28 7.02
N ASN A 142 -11.99 -7.90 8.14
CA ASN A 142 -11.39 -9.23 8.17
C ASN A 142 -12.26 -10.32 7.52
N GLY A 143 -13.59 -10.19 7.56
CA GLY A 143 -14.52 -11.14 6.96
C GLY A 143 -14.67 -11.07 5.43
N PHE A 144 -13.94 -10.17 4.78
CA PHE A 144 -13.93 -10.04 3.32
C PHE A 144 -12.73 -10.73 2.66
N PHE A 145 -11.67 -11.03 3.40
CA PHE A 145 -10.43 -11.54 2.85
C PHE A 145 -10.27 -13.04 3.11
N ASP A 146 -10.02 -13.79 2.05
CA ASP A 146 -9.73 -15.24 2.10
C ASP A 146 -8.31 -15.52 2.58
N VAL A 147 -7.36 -14.60 2.31
CA VAL A 147 -5.97 -14.69 2.76
C VAL A 147 -5.43 -13.31 3.15
N VAL A 148 -4.57 -13.31 4.17
CA VAL A 148 -3.79 -12.13 4.61
C VAL A 148 -2.33 -12.50 4.65
N ILE A 149 -1.51 -11.77 3.91
CA ILE A 149 -0.07 -12.00 3.77
C ILE A 149 0.67 -10.72 4.07
N GLY A 150 1.44 -10.74 5.15
CA GLY A 150 2.38 -9.68 5.49
C GLY A 150 3.79 -9.97 4.97
N GLY A 151 4.65 -8.96 5.02
CA GLY A 151 6.03 -9.04 4.58
C GLY A 151 6.89 -10.08 5.32
N ASP A 152 6.46 -10.52 6.51
CA ASP A 152 7.08 -11.58 7.29
C ASP A 152 6.87 -12.99 6.71
N LYS A 153 6.01 -13.16 5.71
CA LYS A 153 5.73 -14.45 5.05
C LYS A 153 6.58 -14.70 3.81
N VAL A 154 7.36 -13.71 3.37
CA VAL A 154 8.22 -13.82 2.19
C VAL A 154 9.66 -13.45 2.52
N LYS A 155 10.61 -13.96 1.73
CA LYS A 155 12.04 -13.70 1.95
C LYS A 155 12.46 -12.37 1.36
N VAL A 156 11.87 -12.00 0.23
CA VAL A 156 12.21 -10.79 -0.50
C VAL A 156 10.97 -9.90 -0.62
N SER A 157 11.13 -8.63 -0.26
CA SER A 157 10.05 -7.65 -0.30
C SER A 157 9.85 -7.05 -1.69
N LYS A 158 8.72 -6.37 -1.92
CA LYS A 158 8.49 -5.54 -3.10
C LYS A 158 9.72 -4.64 -3.37
N PRO A 159 10.25 -4.54 -4.60
CA PRO A 159 9.60 -4.84 -5.86
C PRO A 159 9.72 -6.28 -6.37
N GLU A 160 10.26 -7.22 -5.59
CA GLU A 160 10.28 -8.63 -5.98
C GLU A 160 8.87 -9.25 -5.89
N PRO A 161 8.54 -10.22 -6.76
CA PRO A 161 7.18 -10.71 -6.96
C PRO A 161 6.67 -11.66 -5.86
N ASP A 162 7.54 -12.07 -4.94
CA ASP A 162 7.34 -13.17 -3.99
C ASP A 162 5.99 -13.09 -3.26
N ILE A 163 5.64 -11.92 -2.75
CA ILE A 163 4.41 -11.75 -1.97
C ILE A 163 3.14 -11.97 -2.81
N PHE A 164 3.14 -11.52 -4.06
CA PHE A 164 1.99 -11.68 -4.94
C PHE A 164 1.90 -13.11 -5.51
N ILE A 165 3.03 -13.75 -5.80
CA ILE A 165 3.06 -15.16 -6.18
C ILE A 165 2.51 -16.01 -5.03
N TYR A 166 2.99 -15.78 -3.81
CA TYR A 166 2.51 -16.47 -2.62
C TYR A 166 1.02 -16.23 -2.36
N ALA A 167 0.53 -15.01 -2.59
CA ALA A 167 -0.90 -14.71 -2.50
C ALA A 167 -1.73 -15.52 -3.50
N CYS A 168 -1.29 -15.62 -4.75
CA CYS A 168 -1.95 -16.44 -5.77
C CYS A 168 -1.99 -17.92 -5.39
N GLU A 169 -0.89 -18.47 -4.86
CA GLU A 169 -0.82 -19.85 -4.37
C GLU A 169 -1.83 -20.10 -3.24
N ARG A 170 -1.85 -19.22 -2.24
CA ARG A 170 -2.77 -19.31 -1.10
C ARG A 170 -4.24 -19.18 -1.50
N LEU A 171 -4.53 -18.34 -2.49
CA LEU A 171 -5.88 -18.18 -3.06
C LEU A 171 -6.26 -19.32 -4.02
N ASN A 172 -5.30 -20.16 -4.41
CA ASN A 172 -5.47 -21.19 -5.44
C ASN A 172 -6.01 -20.61 -6.75
N VAL A 173 -5.32 -19.58 -7.26
CA VAL A 173 -5.60 -18.95 -8.56
C VAL A 173 -4.31 -18.75 -9.33
N SER A 174 -4.36 -18.83 -10.66
CA SER A 174 -3.19 -18.48 -11.46
C SER A 174 -2.99 -16.95 -11.51
N PRO A 175 -1.74 -16.46 -11.62
CA PRO A 175 -1.44 -15.04 -11.73
C PRO A 175 -2.27 -14.31 -12.77
N MET A 176 -2.47 -14.88 -13.95
CA MET A 176 -3.27 -14.29 -15.03
C MET A 176 -4.77 -14.16 -14.72
N LYS A 177 -5.26 -14.85 -13.69
CA LYS A 177 -6.65 -14.78 -13.20
C LYS A 177 -6.79 -13.95 -11.92
N ALA A 178 -5.68 -13.44 -11.41
CA ALA A 178 -5.66 -12.46 -10.31
C ALA A 178 -5.63 -11.03 -10.86
N LEU A 179 -5.97 -10.07 -10.01
CA LEU A 179 -5.81 -8.64 -10.24
C LEU A 179 -5.21 -8.04 -8.97
N VAL A 180 -4.16 -7.24 -9.09
CA VAL A 180 -3.58 -6.48 -7.98
C VAL A 180 -4.12 -5.06 -7.99
N LEU A 181 -4.44 -4.52 -6.82
CA LEU A 181 -4.68 -3.11 -6.56
C LEU A 181 -3.51 -2.58 -5.74
N GLU A 182 -2.88 -1.50 -6.18
CA GLU A 182 -1.64 -0.96 -5.64
C GLU A 182 -1.55 0.55 -5.81
N ASP A 183 -0.89 1.22 -4.86
CA ASP A 183 -0.62 2.66 -4.90
C ASP A 183 0.85 2.98 -5.19
N SER A 184 1.77 2.04 -4.91
CA SER A 184 3.21 2.23 -4.92
C SER A 184 3.90 1.70 -6.19
N GLU A 185 5.00 2.36 -6.60
CA GLU A 185 5.80 1.88 -7.74
C GLU A 185 6.43 0.50 -7.49
N ASN A 186 6.89 0.24 -6.26
CA ASN A 186 7.49 -1.05 -5.91
C ASN A 186 6.46 -2.19 -6.01
N GLY A 187 5.23 -1.96 -5.53
CA GLY A 187 4.19 -2.95 -5.63
C GLY A 187 3.71 -3.17 -7.07
N ILE A 188 3.61 -2.12 -7.87
CA ILE A 188 3.28 -2.22 -9.30
C ILE A 188 4.34 -3.07 -10.03
N ARG A 189 5.63 -2.84 -9.78
CA ARG A 189 6.73 -3.64 -10.35
C ARG A 189 6.64 -5.10 -9.91
N ALA A 190 6.39 -5.35 -8.63
CA ALA A 190 6.23 -6.70 -8.07
C ALA A 190 5.07 -7.45 -8.74
N ALA A 191 3.89 -6.83 -8.87
CA ALA A 191 2.73 -7.42 -9.53
C ALA A 191 3.01 -7.76 -11.01
N ARG A 192 3.67 -6.84 -11.73
CA ARG A 192 4.06 -7.07 -13.13
C ARG A 192 5.06 -8.19 -13.28
N THR A 193 6.07 -8.27 -12.42
CA THR A 193 7.05 -9.36 -12.41
C THR A 193 6.40 -10.70 -12.08
N ALA A 194 5.37 -10.71 -11.22
CA ALA A 194 4.55 -11.90 -10.94
C ALA A 194 3.62 -12.29 -12.11
N GLY A 195 3.55 -11.50 -13.19
CA GLY A 195 2.64 -11.75 -14.32
C GLY A 195 1.17 -11.44 -14.02
N ILE A 196 0.89 -10.60 -13.03
CA ILE A 196 -0.46 -10.25 -12.60
C ILE A 196 -0.85 -8.89 -13.16
N PRO A 197 -2.05 -8.74 -13.78
CA PRO A 197 -2.61 -7.44 -14.09
C PRO A 197 -2.70 -6.56 -12.83
N VAL A 198 -2.33 -5.27 -12.94
CA VAL A 198 -2.35 -4.35 -11.81
C VAL A 198 -3.07 -3.05 -12.16
N ILE A 199 -3.94 -2.59 -11.26
CA ILE A 199 -4.53 -1.26 -11.30
C ILE A 199 -3.81 -0.41 -10.26
N CYS A 200 -3.30 0.74 -10.72
CA CYS A 200 -2.71 1.75 -9.85
C CYS A 200 -3.79 2.68 -9.31
N ILE A 201 -3.78 2.89 -8.00
CA ILE A 201 -4.64 3.85 -7.29
C ILE A 201 -3.72 4.75 -6.47
N PRO A 202 -3.15 5.81 -7.08
CA PRO A 202 -2.16 6.66 -6.42
C PRO A 202 -2.69 7.24 -5.09
N ASP A 203 -1.83 7.27 -4.09
CA ASP A 203 -2.11 7.93 -2.81
C ASP A 203 -1.43 9.30 -2.73
N LEU A 204 -0.30 9.40 -2.06
CA LEU A 204 0.42 10.66 -1.88
C LEU A 204 1.29 11.04 -3.08
N LYS A 205 1.68 10.06 -3.89
CA LYS A 205 2.59 10.23 -5.03
C LYS A 205 2.03 9.59 -6.28
N GLU A 206 2.03 10.33 -7.38
CA GLU A 206 1.73 9.80 -8.70
C GLU A 206 2.88 8.88 -9.17
N PRO A 207 2.58 7.78 -9.87
CA PRO A 207 3.60 6.93 -10.45
C PRO A 207 4.37 7.67 -11.55
N SER A 208 5.64 7.33 -11.71
CA SER A 208 6.44 7.83 -12.81
C SER A 208 5.89 7.34 -14.16
N ARG A 209 6.16 8.10 -15.22
CA ARG A 209 5.75 7.72 -16.61
C ARG A 209 6.24 6.34 -17.04
N GLU A 210 7.35 5.87 -16.45
CA GLU A 210 7.87 4.53 -16.70
C GLU A 210 6.96 3.49 -16.07
N VAL A 211 6.56 3.68 -14.81
CA VAL A 211 5.72 2.75 -14.07
C VAL A 211 4.27 2.79 -14.56
N GLU A 212 3.76 3.94 -14.99
CA GLU A 212 2.45 4.01 -15.64
C GLU A 212 2.29 3.05 -16.81
N LYS A 213 3.35 2.80 -17.59
CA LYS A 213 3.31 1.84 -18.72
C LYS A 213 3.15 0.38 -18.28
N LEU A 214 3.39 0.10 -17.00
CA LEU A 214 3.29 -1.24 -16.45
C LEU A 214 1.87 -1.58 -15.99
N VAL A 215 1.01 -0.60 -15.75
CA VAL A 215 -0.32 -0.85 -15.19
C VAL A 215 -1.35 -1.17 -16.27
N THR A 216 -2.37 -1.92 -15.91
CA THR A 216 -3.53 -2.23 -16.75
C THR A 216 -4.46 -1.02 -16.82
N ALA A 217 -4.60 -0.32 -15.71
CA ALA A 217 -5.39 0.90 -15.56
C ALA A 217 -4.84 1.74 -14.40
N ILE A 218 -5.22 3.02 -14.37
CA ILE A 218 -4.94 3.94 -13.28
C ILE A 218 -6.24 4.63 -12.86
N VAL A 219 -6.44 4.80 -11.55
CA VAL A 219 -7.58 5.55 -10.98
C VAL A 219 -7.05 6.87 -10.48
N ARG A 220 -7.44 7.96 -11.13
CA ARG A 220 -7.09 9.33 -10.69
C ARG A 220 -8.31 9.96 -10.02
N ARG A 221 -8.09 10.56 -8.86
CA ARG A 221 -9.14 11.21 -8.05
C ARG A 221 -8.96 12.72 -8.02
#